data_b500b9c2548f8b4d26bd4fd07e12fe53
#
_entry.id   b500b9c2548f8b4d26bd4fd07e12fe53
#
_cell.length_a   1.000
_cell.length_b   1.000
_cell.length_c   1.000
_cell.angle_alpha   90.00
_cell.angle_beta   90.00
_cell.angle_gamma   90.00
#
_symmetry.space_group_name_H-M   'P 1'
#
loop_
_entity.id
_entity.type
_entity.pdbx_description
1 polymer ?
#
loop_
_entity_poly.entity_id
_entity_poly.type
_entity_poly.pdbx_seq_one_letter_code
_entity_poly.pdbx_strand_id
1 'polypeptide(L)'
;MLTTDRPLAVIDLEATGADPASARIIQVAVLRLAESGGALSLDSSFETLVDPAVPIPAEVTDLTGITDQMVKDAPTFDELGEDLRPLLQNAHLAGYNSLQYDVPLLKAEYGRCGLGPLPGPEDRVHLDVMRLEETFRGKSLGDVFRKYFGKRPEEAHTAMADVRSTCKVLKGQLQTYEPERDVRALAERATGSDVDSQGRLKRSGGEIVVAFGKHEGTPLKRLREEEPGYFEWMHEEMEALRPHLDPFR
;
A
#
# COMPACT_ATOMS: atom_id res chain seq x y z
N MET A 1 23.50 2.30 -4.06
CA MET A 1 22.29 2.62 -4.84
C MET A 1 21.30 1.50 -4.65
N LEU A 2 20.00 1.73 -4.78
CA LEU A 2 19.00 0.65 -4.69
C LEU A 2 19.07 -0.19 -5.97
N THR A 3 19.14 -1.51 -5.82
CA THR A 3 19.16 -2.48 -6.92
C THR A 3 17.86 -3.27 -6.97
N THR A 4 17.49 -3.74 -8.15
CA THR A 4 16.28 -4.54 -8.36
C THR A 4 16.44 -5.41 -9.61
N ASP A 5 15.89 -6.60 -9.58
CA ASP A 5 15.82 -7.52 -10.73
C ASP A 5 14.71 -7.16 -11.74
N ARG A 6 13.79 -6.26 -11.33
CA ARG A 6 12.65 -5.78 -12.13
C ARG A 6 12.38 -4.30 -11.85
N PRO A 7 11.70 -3.57 -12.73
CA PRO A 7 11.22 -2.23 -12.41
C PRO A 7 10.41 -2.19 -11.13
N LEU A 8 10.43 -1.05 -10.45
CA LEU A 8 9.66 -0.76 -9.25
C LEU A 8 8.55 0.23 -9.60
N ALA A 9 7.30 -0.20 -9.52
CA ALA A 9 6.13 0.66 -9.66
C ALA A 9 5.74 1.20 -8.26
N VAL A 10 5.97 2.48 -8.04
CA VAL A 10 5.54 3.18 -6.83
C VAL A 10 4.14 3.70 -7.09
N ILE A 11 3.18 3.25 -6.29
CA ILE A 11 1.74 3.53 -6.46
C ILE A 11 1.21 4.32 -5.29
N ASP A 12 0.19 5.12 -5.58
CA ASP A 12 -0.68 5.76 -4.60
C ASP A 12 -2.06 5.98 -5.23
N LEU A 13 -3.12 5.84 -4.42
CA LEU A 13 -4.51 5.90 -4.86
C LEU A 13 -5.31 6.81 -3.95
N GLU A 14 -6.18 7.63 -4.55
CA GLU A 14 -7.28 8.27 -3.83
C GLU A 14 -8.58 7.51 -4.10
N ALA A 15 -9.45 7.41 -3.10
CA ALA A 15 -10.67 6.62 -3.20
C ALA A 15 -11.83 7.19 -2.39
N THR A 16 -13.04 6.70 -2.65
CA THR A 16 -14.28 7.15 -2.01
C THR A 16 -14.43 6.78 -0.53
N GLY A 17 -13.48 6.07 0.07
CA GLY A 17 -13.56 5.67 1.47
C GLY A 17 -12.34 4.89 1.95
N ALA A 18 -12.29 4.59 3.24
CA ALA A 18 -11.14 3.98 3.90
C ALA A 18 -11.12 2.43 3.85
N ASP A 19 -12.22 1.79 3.48
CA ASP A 19 -12.28 0.33 3.36
C ASP A 19 -12.02 -0.11 1.92
N PRO A 20 -10.88 -0.77 1.62
CA PRO A 20 -10.53 -1.19 0.28
C PRO A 20 -11.54 -2.15 -0.39
N ALA A 21 -12.34 -2.87 0.40
CA ALA A 21 -13.30 -3.81 -0.14
C ALA A 21 -14.53 -3.12 -0.76
N SER A 22 -14.92 -1.96 -0.24
CA SER A 22 -16.12 -1.22 -0.66
C SER A 22 -15.80 0.10 -1.38
N ALA A 23 -14.64 0.71 -1.12
CA ALA A 23 -14.23 1.96 -1.75
C ALA A 23 -14.05 1.81 -3.27
N ARG A 24 -14.17 2.93 -3.98
CA ARG A 24 -13.94 3.06 -5.42
C ARG A 24 -12.79 4.05 -5.65
N ILE A 25 -11.93 3.74 -6.59
CA ILE A 25 -10.80 4.61 -6.94
C ILE A 25 -11.32 5.89 -7.61
N ILE A 26 -10.79 7.04 -7.23
CA ILE A 26 -11.06 8.37 -7.82
C ILE A 26 -9.82 9.02 -8.42
N GLN A 27 -8.61 8.57 -8.04
CA GLN A 27 -7.35 8.97 -8.68
C GLN A 27 -6.34 7.84 -8.59
N VAL A 28 -5.54 7.66 -9.63
CA VAL A 28 -4.41 6.73 -9.69
C VAL A 28 -3.15 7.50 -10.02
N ALA A 29 -2.09 7.26 -9.27
CA ALA A 29 -0.73 7.70 -9.61
C ALA A 29 0.24 6.53 -9.57
N VAL A 30 1.09 6.43 -10.59
CA VAL A 30 2.16 5.43 -10.68
C VAL A 30 3.44 6.11 -11.17
N LEU A 31 4.53 5.93 -10.43
CA LEU A 31 5.88 6.18 -10.93
C LEU A 31 6.59 4.84 -11.14
N ARG A 32 6.95 4.55 -12.37
CA ARG A 32 7.75 3.36 -12.70
C ARG A 32 9.22 3.73 -12.73
N LEU A 33 9.99 3.05 -11.90
CA LEU A 33 11.44 3.22 -11.80
C LEU A 33 12.12 1.98 -12.37
N ALA A 34 13.13 2.16 -13.22
CA ALA A 34 13.94 1.09 -13.78
C ALA A 34 15.42 1.32 -13.48
N GLU A 35 16.19 0.24 -13.48
CA GLU A 35 17.64 0.34 -13.32
C GLU A 35 18.27 0.90 -14.57
N SER A 36 19.05 1.95 -14.42
CA SER A 36 19.84 2.56 -15.48
C SER A 36 21.19 3.03 -14.93
N GLY A 37 22.28 2.51 -15.46
CA GLY A 37 23.62 2.87 -15.03
C GLY A 37 23.94 2.53 -13.56
N GLY A 38 23.33 1.47 -13.00
CA GLY A 38 23.52 1.04 -11.61
C GLY A 38 22.69 1.82 -10.60
N ALA A 39 21.70 2.62 -11.05
CA ALA A 39 20.77 3.37 -10.19
C ALA A 39 19.34 3.23 -10.70
N LEU A 40 18.37 3.31 -9.78
CA LEU A 40 16.97 3.48 -10.18
C LEU A 40 16.75 4.90 -10.69
N SER A 41 16.16 5.00 -11.88
CA SER A 41 15.75 6.25 -12.51
C SER A 41 14.30 6.16 -12.95
N LEU A 42 13.65 7.31 -13.14
CA LEU A 42 12.29 7.37 -13.66
C LEU A 42 12.27 6.81 -15.10
N ASP A 43 11.50 5.75 -15.29
CA ASP A 43 11.23 5.12 -16.59
C ASP A 43 9.97 5.71 -17.23
N SER A 44 8.88 5.72 -16.46
CA SER A 44 7.61 6.29 -16.89
C SER A 44 6.79 6.77 -15.69
N SER A 45 5.83 7.65 -15.95
CA SER A 45 4.87 8.15 -14.97
C SER A 45 3.47 8.12 -15.54
N PHE A 46 2.50 7.85 -14.69
CA PHE A 46 1.09 7.82 -15.03
C PHE A 46 0.29 8.46 -13.90
N GLU A 47 -0.65 9.30 -14.25
CA GLU A 47 -1.59 9.91 -13.31
C GLU A 47 -2.89 10.22 -14.04
N THR A 48 -4.03 9.84 -13.44
CA THR A 48 -5.34 10.19 -13.95
C THR A 48 -6.40 10.21 -12.86
N LEU A 49 -7.42 11.05 -13.01
CA LEU A 49 -8.68 10.91 -12.29
C LEU A 49 -9.46 9.71 -12.83
N VAL A 50 -10.33 9.14 -12.01
CA VAL A 50 -11.17 7.99 -12.35
C VAL A 50 -12.61 8.30 -11.95
N ASP A 51 -13.57 8.04 -12.83
CA ASP A 51 -14.99 8.09 -12.48
C ASP A 51 -15.33 6.85 -11.64
N PRO A 52 -15.66 7.00 -10.34
CA PRO A 52 -15.99 5.88 -9.47
C PRO A 52 -17.37 5.28 -9.77
N ALA A 53 -18.18 5.91 -10.62
CA ALA A 53 -19.59 5.62 -10.89
C ALA A 53 -20.49 5.63 -9.62
N VAL A 54 -20.04 6.26 -8.56
CA VAL A 54 -20.77 6.50 -7.30
C VAL A 54 -20.42 7.89 -6.76
N PRO A 55 -21.30 8.53 -5.97
CA PRO A 55 -20.99 9.83 -5.38
C PRO A 55 -19.76 9.79 -4.48
N ILE A 56 -18.91 10.83 -4.55
CA ILE A 56 -17.76 11.02 -3.67
C ILE A 56 -18.27 11.61 -2.34
N PRO A 57 -18.02 10.98 -1.18
CA PRO A 57 -18.39 11.53 0.12
C PRO A 57 -17.74 12.90 0.37
N ALA A 58 -18.47 13.80 1.05
CA ALA A 58 -18.00 15.17 1.32
C ALA A 58 -16.66 15.15 2.09
N GLU A 59 -16.50 14.27 3.07
CA GLU A 59 -15.25 14.10 3.81
C GLU A 59 -14.05 13.70 2.92
N VAL A 60 -14.29 12.94 1.85
CA VAL A 60 -13.24 12.59 0.88
C VAL A 60 -12.89 13.80 0.02
N THR A 61 -13.90 14.55 -0.43
CA THR A 61 -13.67 15.80 -1.15
C THR A 61 -12.91 16.82 -0.30
N ASP A 62 -13.25 16.95 0.98
CA ASP A 62 -12.55 17.84 1.91
C ASP A 62 -11.07 17.43 2.12
N LEU A 63 -10.78 16.13 2.08
CA LEU A 63 -9.43 15.58 2.25
C LEU A 63 -8.58 15.71 0.98
N THR A 64 -9.13 15.26 -0.17
CA THR A 64 -8.39 15.11 -1.43
C THR A 64 -8.53 16.30 -2.38
N GLY A 65 -9.57 17.11 -2.18
CA GLY A 65 -9.96 18.16 -3.12
C GLY A 65 -10.68 17.66 -4.37
N ILE A 66 -10.84 16.33 -4.54
CA ILE A 66 -11.48 15.72 -5.72
C ILE A 66 -13.01 15.76 -5.54
N THR A 67 -13.71 16.26 -6.54
CA THR A 67 -15.16 16.39 -6.55
C THR A 67 -15.80 15.53 -7.63
N ASP A 68 -17.10 15.21 -7.50
CA ASP A 68 -17.87 14.53 -8.55
C ASP A 68 -17.75 15.23 -9.91
N GLN A 69 -17.71 16.58 -9.92
CA GLN A 69 -17.58 17.35 -11.16
C GLN A 69 -16.22 17.13 -11.85
N MET A 70 -15.15 16.88 -11.10
CA MET A 70 -13.81 16.68 -11.66
C MET A 70 -13.67 15.29 -12.29
N VAL A 71 -14.33 14.29 -11.75
CA VAL A 71 -14.25 12.89 -12.22
C VAL A 71 -15.28 12.54 -13.29
N LYS A 72 -16.29 13.39 -13.50
CA LYS A 72 -17.44 13.13 -14.37
C LYS A 72 -17.09 12.69 -15.80
N ASP A 73 -16.05 13.27 -16.38
CA ASP A 73 -15.59 13.00 -17.73
C ASP A 73 -14.27 12.18 -17.75
N ALA A 74 -13.87 11.65 -16.58
CA ALA A 74 -12.73 10.76 -16.46
C ALA A 74 -13.07 9.33 -16.88
N PRO A 75 -12.09 8.50 -17.28
CA PRO A 75 -12.35 7.10 -17.56
C PRO A 75 -12.81 6.37 -16.29
N THR A 76 -13.66 5.38 -16.45
CA THR A 76 -14.00 4.42 -15.41
C THR A 76 -12.85 3.42 -15.20
N PHE A 77 -12.85 2.68 -14.07
CA PHE A 77 -11.73 1.76 -13.81
C PHE A 77 -11.66 0.59 -14.79
N ASP A 78 -12.77 0.13 -15.36
CA ASP A 78 -12.79 -0.92 -16.40
C ASP A 78 -12.13 -0.45 -17.71
N GLU A 79 -12.26 0.83 -18.05
CA GLU A 79 -11.52 1.42 -19.18
C GLU A 79 -10.03 1.61 -18.88
N LEU A 80 -9.71 2.02 -17.64
CA LEU A 80 -8.36 2.34 -17.20
C LEU A 80 -7.50 1.10 -16.90
N GLY A 81 -8.09 0.02 -16.41
CA GLY A 81 -7.34 -1.12 -15.86
C GLY A 81 -6.40 -1.78 -16.86
N GLU A 82 -6.72 -1.77 -18.15
CA GLU A 82 -5.83 -2.26 -19.20
C GLU A 82 -4.65 -1.31 -19.45
N ASP A 83 -4.82 0.00 -19.30
CA ASP A 83 -3.75 1.00 -19.42
C ASP A 83 -2.75 0.91 -18.27
N LEU A 84 -3.19 0.47 -17.08
CA LEU A 84 -2.31 0.21 -15.94
C LEU A 84 -1.48 -1.08 -16.10
N ARG A 85 -1.94 -2.04 -16.90
CA ARG A 85 -1.30 -3.34 -17.07
C ARG A 85 0.19 -3.24 -17.46
N PRO A 86 0.63 -2.45 -18.47
CA PRO A 86 2.03 -2.33 -18.83
C PRO A 86 2.92 -1.80 -17.70
N LEU A 87 2.35 -0.97 -16.81
CA LEU A 87 3.08 -0.38 -15.69
C LEU A 87 3.31 -1.41 -14.58
N LEU A 88 2.38 -2.37 -14.40
CA LEU A 88 2.32 -3.28 -13.27
C LEU A 88 2.79 -4.71 -13.59
N GLN A 89 2.58 -5.22 -14.82
CA GLN A 89 2.70 -6.65 -15.16
C GLN A 89 4.10 -7.25 -14.95
N ASN A 90 5.17 -6.47 -15.05
CA ASN A 90 6.54 -6.91 -14.84
C ASN A 90 7.29 -5.98 -13.89
N ALA A 91 6.66 -5.65 -12.76
CA ALA A 91 7.24 -4.77 -11.77
C ALA A 91 7.02 -5.29 -10.35
N HIS A 92 7.95 -4.99 -9.44
CA HIS A 92 7.67 -4.95 -8.02
C HIS A 92 6.78 -3.76 -7.71
N LEU A 93 6.05 -3.80 -6.60
CA LEU A 93 5.26 -2.66 -6.15
C LEU A 93 5.93 -1.98 -4.95
N ALA A 94 5.77 -0.68 -4.85
CA ALA A 94 6.07 0.08 -3.66
C ALA A 94 4.98 1.12 -3.40
N GLY A 95 4.86 1.55 -2.15
CA GLY A 95 3.94 2.60 -1.75
C GLY A 95 4.06 2.87 -0.26
N TYR A 96 3.29 3.81 0.26
CA TYR A 96 3.23 4.12 1.68
C TYR A 96 1.95 3.56 2.29
N ASN A 97 2.03 2.58 3.18
CA ASN A 97 0.90 1.79 3.68
C ASN A 97 0.14 0.99 2.59
N SER A 98 0.76 0.80 1.44
CA SER A 98 0.14 0.24 0.25
C SER A 98 -0.29 -1.22 0.39
N LEU A 99 0.37 -2.00 1.25
CA LEU A 99 -0.03 -3.38 1.54
C LEU A 99 -1.38 -3.48 2.25
N GLN A 100 -1.75 -2.46 3.05
CA GLN A 100 -3.02 -2.45 3.78
C GLN A 100 -4.13 -1.75 3.00
N TYR A 101 -3.81 -0.86 2.06
CA TYR A 101 -4.81 -0.06 1.37
C TYR A 101 -4.76 -0.18 -0.15
N ASP A 102 -3.74 0.34 -0.82
CA ASP A 102 -3.71 0.47 -2.29
C ASP A 102 -3.77 -0.88 -3.01
N VAL A 103 -2.98 -1.85 -2.56
CA VAL A 103 -2.93 -3.18 -3.18
C VAL A 103 -4.24 -3.94 -3.00
N PRO A 104 -4.88 -4.01 -1.82
CA PRO A 104 -6.22 -4.55 -1.66
C PRO A 104 -7.28 -3.85 -2.52
N LEU A 105 -7.24 -2.51 -2.57
CA LEU A 105 -8.17 -1.71 -3.37
C LEU A 105 -8.03 -1.99 -4.87
N LEU A 106 -6.80 -2.00 -5.41
CA LEU A 106 -6.55 -2.39 -6.80
C LEU A 106 -7.08 -3.79 -7.11
N LYS A 107 -6.81 -4.77 -6.23
CA LYS A 107 -7.34 -6.14 -6.40
C LYS A 107 -8.87 -6.15 -6.45
N ALA A 108 -9.51 -5.38 -5.59
CA ALA A 108 -10.97 -5.28 -5.55
C ALA A 108 -11.51 -4.64 -6.83
N GLU A 109 -10.88 -3.59 -7.37
CA GLU A 109 -11.30 -2.94 -8.62
C GLU A 109 -11.09 -3.86 -9.83
N TYR A 110 -9.93 -4.50 -9.98
CA TYR A 110 -9.70 -5.49 -11.04
C TYR A 110 -10.74 -6.61 -10.99
N GLY A 111 -11.07 -7.11 -9.80
CA GLY A 111 -12.10 -8.13 -9.61
C GLY A 111 -13.51 -7.65 -9.97
N ARG A 112 -13.90 -6.44 -9.52
CA ARG A 112 -15.22 -5.84 -9.82
C ARG A 112 -15.44 -5.61 -11.32
N CYS A 113 -14.40 -5.18 -12.02
CA CYS A 113 -14.47 -4.91 -13.47
C CYS A 113 -14.24 -6.17 -14.33
N GLY A 114 -14.06 -7.34 -13.73
CA GLY A 114 -13.85 -8.59 -14.49
C GLY A 114 -12.52 -8.64 -15.25
N LEU A 115 -11.56 -7.79 -14.93
CA LEU A 115 -10.24 -7.69 -15.58
C LEU A 115 -9.27 -8.78 -15.16
N GLY A 116 -9.72 -9.71 -14.31
CA GLY A 116 -8.89 -10.79 -13.76
C GLY A 116 -8.09 -10.34 -12.53
N PRO A 117 -7.04 -11.10 -12.16
CA PRO A 117 -6.21 -10.75 -11.01
C PRO A 117 -5.36 -9.51 -11.29
N LEU A 118 -4.94 -8.82 -10.22
CA LEU A 118 -3.99 -7.71 -10.32
C LEU A 118 -2.76 -8.13 -11.13
N PRO A 119 -2.44 -7.43 -12.25
CA PRO A 119 -1.35 -7.80 -13.14
C PRO A 119 0.00 -7.84 -12.41
N GLY A 120 0.77 -8.89 -12.61
CA GLY A 120 2.12 -8.99 -12.08
C GLY A 120 2.62 -10.42 -11.94
N PRO A 121 3.93 -10.63 -11.75
CA PRO A 121 4.51 -11.94 -11.55
C PRO A 121 4.14 -12.50 -10.17
N GLU A 122 4.07 -13.82 -10.04
CA GLU A 122 3.76 -14.50 -8.77
C GLU A 122 4.78 -14.19 -7.67
N ASP A 123 6.05 -14.05 -8.05
CA ASP A 123 7.16 -13.73 -7.14
C ASP A 123 7.38 -12.21 -6.95
N ARG A 124 6.36 -11.39 -7.29
CA ARG A 124 6.39 -9.94 -7.03
C ARG A 124 6.58 -9.67 -5.54
N VAL A 125 7.49 -8.77 -5.20
CA VAL A 125 7.59 -8.22 -3.86
C VAL A 125 6.88 -6.87 -3.75
N HIS A 126 6.43 -6.55 -2.54
CA HIS A 126 5.80 -5.29 -2.21
C HIS A 126 6.64 -4.59 -1.14
N LEU A 127 7.27 -3.47 -1.52
CA LEU A 127 8.04 -2.64 -0.62
C LEU A 127 7.15 -1.56 0.00
N ASP A 128 6.63 -1.83 1.20
CA ASP A 128 5.87 -0.83 1.94
C ASP A 128 6.83 0.08 2.72
N VAL A 129 6.90 1.33 2.27
CA VAL A 129 7.85 2.32 2.81
C VAL A 129 7.47 2.76 4.23
N MET A 130 6.19 2.70 4.62
CA MET A 130 5.77 2.93 5.99
C MET A 130 6.30 1.84 6.92
N ARG A 131 6.18 0.58 6.53
CA ARG A 131 6.65 -0.55 7.33
C ARG A 131 8.18 -0.58 7.45
N LEU A 132 8.87 -0.21 6.38
CA LEU A 132 10.32 -0.01 6.46
C LEU A 132 10.67 1.05 7.51
N GLU A 133 9.85 2.12 7.64
CA GLU A 133 10.03 3.16 8.65
C GLU A 133 9.59 2.72 10.06
N GLU A 134 8.58 1.87 10.20
CA GLU A 134 8.11 1.36 11.50
C GLU A 134 9.20 0.61 12.27
N THR A 135 10.13 -0.04 11.55
CA THR A 135 11.35 -0.56 12.16
C THR A 135 12.20 0.55 12.78
N PHE A 136 11.90 1.82 12.48
CA PHE A 136 12.66 3.03 12.86
C PHE A 136 11.83 4.13 13.57
N ARG A 137 10.54 3.92 13.88
CA ARG A 137 9.61 4.79 14.63
C ARG A 137 9.06 6.02 13.88
N GLY A 138 8.13 5.84 12.94
CA GLY A 138 7.35 6.92 12.33
C GLY A 138 5.97 6.43 11.86
N LYS A 139 4.91 7.27 11.88
CA LYS A 139 3.53 6.82 11.62
C LYS A 139 2.86 7.40 10.37
N SER A 140 3.18 8.61 9.92
CA SER A 140 2.58 9.19 8.72
C SER A 140 3.62 9.60 7.69
N LEU A 141 3.26 9.57 6.40
CA LEU A 141 4.15 10.01 5.32
C LEU A 141 4.67 11.43 5.57
N GLY A 142 3.79 12.35 5.98
CA GLY A 142 4.15 13.74 6.27
C GLY A 142 5.13 13.90 7.44
N ASP A 143 4.99 13.08 8.50
CA ASP A 143 5.89 13.13 9.66
C ASP A 143 7.23 12.49 9.34
N VAL A 144 7.24 11.38 8.60
CA VAL A 144 8.45 10.73 8.13
C VAL A 144 9.19 11.61 7.13
N PHE A 145 8.49 12.24 6.20
CA PHE A 145 9.08 13.21 5.27
C PHE A 145 9.74 14.38 6.03
N ARG A 146 9.05 14.95 7.04
CA ARG A 146 9.61 16.01 7.88
C ARG A 146 10.86 15.56 8.64
N LYS A 147 10.91 14.30 9.09
CA LYS A 147 12.10 13.72 9.76
C LYS A 147 13.34 13.77 8.87
N TYR A 148 13.21 13.43 7.58
CA TYR A 148 14.34 13.39 6.65
C TYR A 148 14.68 14.74 6.01
N PHE A 149 13.67 15.62 5.82
CA PHE A 149 13.83 16.84 5.03
C PHE A 149 13.56 18.13 5.81
N GLY A 150 13.26 18.06 7.11
CA GLY A 150 13.03 19.20 7.99
C GLY A 150 11.71 19.96 7.76
N LYS A 151 10.93 19.62 6.72
CA LYS A 151 9.65 20.22 6.37
C LYS A 151 8.65 19.17 5.93
N ARG A 152 7.35 19.50 5.93
CA ARG A 152 6.31 18.64 5.34
C ARG A 152 6.32 18.74 3.81
N PRO A 153 5.75 17.75 3.08
CA PRO A 153 5.50 17.86 1.64
C PRO A 153 4.64 19.10 1.32
N GLU A 154 4.90 19.75 0.19
CA GLU A 154 4.20 20.98 -0.19
C GLU A 154 2.80 20.72 -0.77
N GLU A 155 2.57 19.56 -1.36
CA GLU A 155 1.33 19.17 -2.06
C GLU A 155 0.83 17.79 -1.56
N ALA A 156 0.69 17.63 -0.23
CA ALA A 156 0.15 16.39 0.34
C ALA A 156 -1.31 16.16 -0.09
N HIS A 157 -1.72 14.87 -0.11
CA HIS A 157 -3.08 14.44 -0.47
C HIS A 157 -3.44 14.61 -1.96
N THR A 158 -2.44 14.47 -2.82
CA THR A 158 -2.62 14.11 -4.22
C THR A 158 -1.75 12.89 -4.51
N ALA A 159 -2.28 11.90 -5.22
CA ALA A 159 -1.60 10.63 -5.42
C ALA A 159 -0.18 10.81 -5.99
N MET A 160 0.01 11.67 -7.00
CA MET A 160 1.34 11.92 -7.56
C MET A 160 2.31 12.59 -6.59
N ALA A 161 1.85 13.54 -5.77
CA ALA A 161 2.70 14.19 -4.76
C ALA A 161 3.11 13.19 -3.67
N ASP A 162 2.21 12.31 -3.28
CA ASP A 162 2.47 11.30 -2.25
C ASP A 162 3.38 10.17 -2.77
N VAL A 163 3.23 9.74 -4.03
CA VAL A 163 4.21 8.89 -4.72
C VAL A 163 5.61 9.52 -4.73
N ARG A 164 5.73 10.80 -5.14
CA ARG A 164 7.02 11.50 -5.14
C ARG A 164 7.61 11.64 -3.74
N SER A 165 6.76 11.90 -2.74
CA SER A 165 7.17 11.98 -1.33
C SER A 165 7.63 10.62 -0.81
N THR A 166 6.94 9.54 -1.17
CA THR A 166 7.33 8.15 -0.86
C THR A 166 8.71 7.81 -1.43
N CYS A 167 8.96 8.15 -2.70
CA CYS A 167 10.28 7.96 -3.32
C CYS A 167 11.39 8.74 -2.58
N LYS A 168 11.10 9.98 -2.15
CA LYS A 168 12.06 10.78 -1.38
C LYS A 168 12.32 10.18 -0.01
N VAL A 169 11.27 9.73 0.71
CA VAL A 169 11.41 9.05 2.00
C VAL A 169 12.25 7.79 1.86
N LEU A 170 11.97 6.92 0.90
CA LEU A 170 12.78 5.73 0.62
C LEU A 170 14.26 6.10 0.40
N LYS A 171 14.53 7.14 -0.39
CA LYS A 171 15.90 7.64 -0.59
C LYS A 171 16.54 8.11 0.73
N GLY A 172 15.80 8.81 1.58
CA GLY A 172 16.25 9.26 2.91
C GLY A 172 16.58 8.07 3.83
N GLN A 173 15.73 7.05 3.85
CA GLN A 173 15.95 5.79 4.59
C GLN A 173 17.25 5.10 4.16
N LEU A 174 17.44 4.92 2.85
CA LEU A 174 18.65 4.31 2.29
C LEU A 174 19.94 5.09 2.61
N GLN A 175 19.85 6.41 2.74
CA GLN A 175 20.98 7.25 3.09
C GLN A 175 21.28 7.25 4.59
N THR A 176 20.26 7.18 5.44
CA THR A 176 20.39 7.30 6.89
C THR A 176 20.77 5.99 7.57
N TYR A 177 20.18 4.88 7.11
CA TYR A 177 20.32 3.58 7.78
C TYR A 177 21.24 2.61 7.06
N GLU A 178 21.71 2.98 5.86
CA GLU A 178 22.59 2.14 5.00
C GLU A 178 22.17 0.66 4.95
N PRO A 179 20.85 0.36 4.78
CA PRO A 179 20.39 -1.02 4.74
C PRO A 179 20.85 -1.71 3.45
N GLU A 180 20.48 -2.97 3.31
CA GLU A 180 20.56 -3.68 2.03
C GLU A 180 19.95 -2.82 0.92
N ARG A 181 20.60 -2.80 -0.25
CA ARG A 181 20.17 -1.93 -1.38
C ARG A 181 19.45 -2.70 -2.48
N ASP A 182 19.00 -3.90 -2.16
CA ASP A 182 18.18 -4.73 -3.02
C ASP A 182 16.71 -4.63 -2.60
N VAL A 183 15.80 -4.45 -3.57
CA VAL A 183 14.36 -4.25 -3.30
C VAL A 183 13.74 -5.47 -2.63
N ARG A 184 14.16 -6.70 -3.00
CA ARG A 184 13.63 -7.91 -2.37
C ARG A 184 14.05 -8.01 -0.90
N ALA A 185 15.33 -7.78 -0.62
CA ALA A 185 15.84 -7.78 0.75
C ALA A 185 15.19 -6.69 1.62
N LEU A 186 14.93 -5.50 1.06
CA LEU A 186 14.21 -4.44 1.76
C LEU A 186 12.74 -4.82 2.01
N ALA A 187 12.07 -5.44 1.05
CA ALA A 187 10.70 -5.90 1.21
C ALA A 187 10.61 -7.03 2.26
N GLU A 188 11.52 -7.99 2.23
CA GLU A 188 11.64 -9.03 3.26
C GLU A 188 11.89 -8.43 4.65
N ARG A 189 12.76 -7.43 4.76
CA ARG A 189 12.99 -6.72 6.01
C ARG A 189 11.74 -6.01 6.52
N ALA A 190 11.01 -5.34 5.63
CA ALA A 190 9.78 -4.63 5.97
C ALA A 190 8.64 -5.57 6.37
N THR A 191 8.61 -6.79 5.85
CA THR A 191 7.55 -7.79 6.06
C THR A 191 7.99 -9.01 6.86
N GLY A 192 9.24 -9.14 7.23
CA GLY A 192 9.82 -10.35 7.82
C GLY A 192 9.19 -10.83 9.13
N SER A 193 8.42 -9.98 9.81
CA SER A 193 7.59 -10.38 10.95
C SER A 193 6.13 -10.71 10.57
N ASP A 194 5.71 -10.43 9.33
CA ASP A 194 4.34 -10.64 8.90
C ASP A 194 4.01 -12.14 8.78
N VAL A 195 2.83 -12.51 9.25
CA VAL A 195 2.30 -13.88 9.21
C VAL A 195 1.35 -14.04 8.04
N ASP A 196 0.67 -12.97 7.65
CA ASP A 196 -0.26 -12.92 6.52
C ASP A 196 0.20 -11.91 5.45
N SER A 197 -0.33 -12.03 4.25
CA SER A 197 0.06 -11.21 3.09
C SER A 197 -0.26 -9.72 3.20
N GLN A 198 -1.09 -9.33 4.19
CA GLN A 198 -1.48 -7.93 4.44
C GLN A 198 -0.80 -7.37 5.70
N GLY A 199 0.00 -8.20 6.42
CA GLY A 199 0.69 -7.85 7.66
C GLY A 199 -0.25 -7.44 8.80
N ARG A 200 -1.46 -7.97 8.78
CA ARG A 200 -2.42 -7.81 9.88
C ARG A 200 -2.07 -8.68 11.08
N LEU A 201 -1.29 -9.73 10.84
CA LEU A 201 -0.71 -10.58 11.88
C LEU A 201 0.80 -10.55 11.76
N LYS A 202 1.49 -10.40 12.87
CA LYS A 202 2.97 -10.37 12.95
C LYS A 202 3.49 -11.39 13.97
N ARG A 203 4.74 -11.84 13.80
CA ARG A 203 5.47 -12.58 14.84
C ARG A 203 6.16 -11.61 15.78
N SER A 204 5.90 -11.73 17.07
CA SER A 204 6.56 -10.96 18.13
C SER A 204 6.82 -11.86 19.34
N GLY A 205 8.08 -11.97 19.77
CA GLY A 205 8.44 -12.78 20.92
C GLY A 205 8.12 -14.28 20.79
N GLY A 206 8.01 -14.80 19.56
CA GLY A 206 7.64 -16.20 19.29
C GLY A 206 6.13 -16.45 19.18
N GLU A 207 5.30 -15.45 19.45
CA GLU A 207 3.84 -15.51 19.33
C GLU A 207 3.35 -14.77 18.08
N ILE A 208 2.14 -15.10 17.63
CA ILE A 208 1.45 -14.34 16.58
C ILE A 208 0.60 -13.28 17.29
N VAL A 209 0.83 -12.01 16.95
CA VAL A 209 0.13 -10.85 17.49
C VAL A 209 -0.70 -10.15 16.41
N VAL A 210 -1.78 -9.50 16.82
CA VAL A 210 -2.54 -8.59 15.96
C VAL A 210 -1.68 -7.36 15.66
N ALA A 211 -1.65 -6.91 14.41
CA ALA A 211 -0.84 -5.78 13.96
C ALA A 211 -1.68 -4.58 13.49
N PHE A 212 -2.95 -4.49 13.91
CA PHE A 212 -3.85 -3.40 13.52
C PHE A 212 -4.90 -3.09 14.61
N GLY A 213 -5.47 -1.88 14.52
CA GLY A 213 -6.62 -1.46 15.31
C GLY A 213 -6.34 -1.39 16.82
N LYS A 214 -7.44 -1.46 17.62
CA LYS A 214 -7.38 -1.30 19.08
C LYS A 214 -6.66 -2.44 19.82
N HIS A 215 -6.47 -3.58 19.15
CA HIS A 215 -5.82 -4.77 19.71
C HIS A 215 -4.40 -4.98 19.17
N GLU A 216 -3.79 -3.96 18.54
CA GLU A 216 -2.41 -4.03 18.06
C GLU A 216 -1.45 -4.45 19.19
N GLY A 217 -0.58 -5.43 18.89
CA GLY A 217 0.36 -6.02 19.85
C GLY A 217 -0.23 -7.13 20.74
N THR A 218 -1.55 -7.40 20.67
CA THR A 218 -2.17 -8.47 21.47
C THR A 218 -1.93 -9.84 20.83
N PRO A 219 -1.36 -10.83 21.56
CA PRO A 219 -1.25 -12.21 21.09
C PRO A 219 -2.62 -12.81 20.74
N LEU A 220 -2.70 -13.57 19.64
CA LEU A 220 -3.95 -14.19 19.19
C LEU A 220 -4.57 -15.10 20.26
N LYS A 221 -3.74 -15.84 21.00
CA LYS A 221 -4.20 -16.70 22.09
C LYS A 221 -4.90 -15.88 23.19
N ARG A 222 -4.29 -14.78 23.59
CA ARG A 222 -4.84 -13.87 24.59
C ARG A 222 -6.10 -13.15 24.07
N LEU A 223 -6.09 -12.72 22.80
CA LEU A 223 -7.24 -12.08 22.17
C LEU A 223 -8.46 -13.00 22.17
N ARG A 224 -8.26 -14.29 21.87
CA ARG A 224 -9.34 -15.27 21.92
C ARG A 224 -9.92 -15.45 23.31
N GLU A 225 -9.07 -15.43 24.35
CA GLU A 225 -9.50 -15.60 25.76
C GLU A 225 -10.21 -14.36 26.29
N GLU A 226 -9.69 -13.17 26.03
CA GLU A 226 -10.17 -11.91 26.60
C GLU A 226 -11.27 -11.23 25.76
N GLU A 227 -11.22 -11.37 24.41
CA GLU A 227 -12.11 -10.72 23.45
C GLU A 227 -12.61 -11.70 22.37
N PRO A 228 -13.31 -12.79 22.77
CA PRO A 228 -13.73 -13.83 21.82
C PRO A 228 -14.59 -13.30 20.66
N GLY A 229 -15.43 -12.30 20.93
CA GLY A 229 -16.26 -11.67 19.88
C GLY A 229 -15.45 -10.95 18.81
N TYR A 230 -14.33 -10.32 19.18
CA TYR A 230 -13.44 -9.68 18.20
C TYR A 230 -12.64 -10.74 17.42
N PHE A 231 -12.22 -11.80 18.09
CA PHE A 231 -11.51 -12.92 17.42
C PHE A 231 -12.42 -13.60 16.38
N GLU A 232 -13.68 -13.90 16.72
CA GLU A 232 -14.64 -14.49 15.77
C GLU A 232 -14.98 -13.52 14.63
N TRP A 233 -15.14 -12.22 14.91
CA TRP A 233 -15.29 -11.21 13.87
C TRP A 233 -14.11 -11.20 12.89
N MET A 234 -12.85 -11.26 13.36
CA MET A 234 -11.69 -11.37 12.49
C MET A 234 -11.74 -12.63 11.62
N HIS A 235 -12.18 -13.75 12.18
CA HIS A 235 -12.29 -15.02 11.47
C HIS A 235 -13.40 -14.98 10.40
N GLU A 236 -14.53 -14.35 10.69
CA GLU A 236 -15.68 -14.28 9.78
C GLU A 236 -15.44 -13.28 8.64
N GLU A 237 -14.98 -12.07 8.98
CA GLU A 237 -14.89 -10.94 8.06
C GLU A 237 -13.54 -10.85 7.33
N MET A 238 -12.48 -11.47 7.86
CA MET A 238 -11.14 -11.39 7.27
C MET A 238 -10.68 -12.75 6.73
N GLU A 239 -11.21 -13.14 5.58
CA GLU A 239 -10.96 -14.46 4.97
C GLU A 239 -9.46 -14.79 4.85
N ALA A 240 -8.62 -13.81 4.51
CA ALA A 240 -7.16 -13.97 4.40
C ALA A 240 -6.49 -14.36 5.73
N LEU A 241 -7.11 -14.11 6.87
CA LEU A 241 -6.57 -14.47 8.19
C LEU A 241 -7.01 -15.85 8.68
N ARG A 242 -8.06 -16.44 8.11
CA ARG A 242 -8.61 -17.75 8.55
C ARG A 242 -7.55 -18.83 8.73
N PRO A 243 -6.63 -19.07 7.78
CA PRO A 243 -5.60 -20.10 7.93
C PRO A 243 -4.70 -19.90 9.14
N HIS A 244 -4.56 -18.65 9.60
CA HIS A 244 -3.74 -18.30 10.75
C HIS A 244 -4.53 -18.26 12.06
N LEU A 245 -5.85 -18.10 12.01
CA LEU A 245 -6.75 -18.08 13.16
C LEU A 245 -7.28 -19.48 13.52
N ASP A 246 -7.50 -20.36 12.54
CA ASP A 246 -8.01 -21.72 12.73
C ASP A 246 -7.26 -22.53 13.81
N PRO A 247 -5.92 -22.47 13.90
CA PRO A 247 -5.18 -23.20 14.96
C PRO A 247 -5.49 -22.74 16.37
N PHE A 248 -6.15 -21.57 16.54
CA PHE A 248 -6.52 -20.99 17.82
C PHE A 248 -8.01 -21.12 18.14
N ARG A 249 -8.85 -21.70 17.29
CA ARG A 249 -10.31 -21.89 17.50
C ARG A 249 -10.71 -22.91 18.53
#